data_515ac8d6fb6dd8650ad1d2682ab2303e
#
_entry.id   515ac8d6fb6dd8650ad1d2682ab2303e
#
_cell.length_a   1.000
_cell.length_b   1.000
_cell.length_c   1.000
_cell.angle_alpha   90.00
_cell.angle_beta   90.00
_cell.angle_gamma   90.00
#
_symmetry.space_group_name_H-M   'P 1'
#
loop_
_entity.id
_entity.type
_entity.pdbx_description
1 polymer ?
#
loop_
_entity_poly.entity_id
_entity_poly.type
_entity_poly.pdbx_seq_one_letter_code
_entity_poly.pdbx_strand_id
1 'polypeptide(L)'
;MNLFPVYSLFPVNIVKGQGQKVWDENGQEYLDLYGGHAVISIGHAHPHYVEAVSRQVATLGFYSNSVINRLQEQFAEHLGRVCGYEDYSFFMINSGAEANENALKLASFHTGRSRVLSLKKAFHGRTSLAVEVTDNPKIIAPINACGHVTYLPWGDLEAAKAELAKGDVAALIIEGIQGVGGIQVPTDEYMRGIREACTANGTVLIL
;
A
#
# COMPACT_ATOMS: atom_id res chain seq x y z
N MET A 1 7.46 -21.30 22.95
CA MET A 1 7.19 -21.24 21.50
C MET A 1 8.25 -20.38 20.86
N ASN A 2 8.70 -20.72 19.66
CA ASN A 2 9.64 -19.91 18.90
C ASN A 2 8.88 -19.09 17.85
N LEU A 3 9.46 -17.94 17.45
CA LEU A 3 8.93 -17.16 16.32
C LEU A 3 9.10 -17.96 15.03
N PHE A 4 8.09 -17.94 14.17
CA PHE A 4 8.19 -18.53 12.84
C PHE A 4 9.12 -17.67 11.97
N PRO A 5 10.21 -18.22 11.37
CA PRO A 5 11.22 -17.44 10.67
C PRO A 5 10.73 -17.05 9.25
N VAL A 6 9.98 -15.96 9.16
CA VAL A 6 9.44 -15.44 7.87
C VAL A 6 10.47 -14.58 7.14
N TYR A 7 11.35 -13.90 7.89
CA TYR A 7 12.33 -12.93 7.35
C TYR A 7 13.74 -13.24 7.83
N SER A 8 14.73 -12.90 6.99
CA SER A 8 16.11 -12.77 7.46
C SER A 8 16.21 -11.51 8.30
N LEU A 9 16.68 -11.65 9.54
CA LEU A 9 16.84 -10.54 10.47
C LEU A 9 18.29 -10.05 10.47
N PHE A 10 18.47 -8.73 10.61
CA PHE A 10 19.76 -8.17 10.99
C PHE A 10 20.01 -8.45 12.47
N PRO A 11 21.24 -8.81 12.89
CA PRO A 11 21.56 -9.13 14.27
C PRO A 11 21.72 -7.88 15.15
N VAL A 12 20.72 -7.02 15.15
CA VAL A 12 20.66 -5.78 15.93
C VAL A 12 19.29 -5.71 16.61
N ASN A 13 19.31 -5.52 17.94
CA ASN A 13 18.09 -5.34 18.73
C ASN A 13 17.91 -3.85 19.07
N ILE A 14 17.04 -3.15 18.34
CA ILE A 14 16.72 -1.73 18.59
C ILE A 14 15.72 -1.64 19.73
N VAL A 15 16.07 -0.89 20.78
CA VAL A 15 15.27 -0.78 22.02
C VAL A 15 14.80 0.65 22.34
N LYS A 16 15.31 1.66 21.65
CA LYS A 16 14.96 3.06 21.87
C LYS A 16 15.00 3.84 20.57
N GLY A 17 14.09 4.80 20.39
CA GLY A 17 14.08 5.76 19.30
C GLY A 17 13.70 7.16 19.75
N GLN A 18 14.29 8.19 19.12
CA GLN A 18 13.96 9.59 19.32
C GLN A 18 14.25 10.39 18.05
N GLY A 19 13.25 11.00 17.45
CA GLY A 19 13.40 11.69 16.18
C GLY A 19 13.95 10.73 15.10
N GLN A 20 15.07 11.08 14.49
CA GLN A 20 15.74 10.28 13.47
C GLN A 20 16.82 9.34 14.03
N LYS A 21 16.93 9.19 15.33
CA LYS A 21 17.92 8.35 15.98
C LYS A 21 17.30 7.15 16.67
N VAL A 22 18.03 6.02 16.64
CA VAL A 22 17.68 4.81 17.37
C VAL A 22 18.91 4.26 18.10
N TRP A 23 18.67 3.46 19.15
CA TRP A 23 19.70 2.85 19.97
C TRP A 23 19.42 1.35 20.11
N ASP A 24 20.48 0.56 20.03
CA ASP A 24 20.41 -0.85 20.34
C ASP A 24 20.51 -1.14 21.84
N GLU A 25 20.39 -2.41 22.20
CA GLU A 25 20.47 -2.90 23.58
C GLU A 25 21.84 -2.66 24.25
N ASN A 26 22.90 -2.42 23.47
CA ASN A 26 24.23 -2.10 23.96
C ASN A 26 24.44 -0.57 24.11
N GLY A 27 23.42 0.23 23.77
CA GLY A 27 23.49 1.70 23.83
C GLY A 27 24.16 2.33 22.61
N GLN A 28 24.47 1.56 21.56
CA GLN A 28 25.01 2.10 20.32
C GLN A 28 23.95 2.93 19.60
N GLU A 29 24.29 4.17 19.27
CA GLU A 29 23.43 5.08 18.50
C GLU A 29 23.58 4.83 16.99
N TYR A 30 22.44 4.89 16.28
CA TYR A 30 22.35 4.82 14.83
C TYR A 30 21.48 5.97 14.31
N LEU A 31 21.85 6.50 13.13
CA LEU A 31 20.97 7.36 12.35
C LEU A 31 20.00 6.47 11.57
N ASP A 32 18.70 6.59 11.86
CA ASP A 32 17.68 5.79 11.20
C ASP A 32 17.22 6.43 9.89
N LEU A 33 17.80 5.99 8.78
CA LEU A 33 17.39 6.35 7.42
C LEU A 33 16.39 5.36 6.82
N TYR A 34 16.01 4.34 7.59
CA TYR A 34 15.09 3.30 7.16
C TYR A 34 13.64 3.54 7.65
N GLY A 35 13.49 4.12 8.85
CA GLY A 35 12.19 4.44 9.43
C GLY A 35 11.24 3.25 9.57
N GLY A 36 11.77 2.02 9.71
CA GLY A 36 10.96 0.81 9.76
C GLY A 36 10.09 0.62 8.51
N HIS A 37 10.67 0.49 7.33
CA HIS A 37 10.02 0.49 6.02
C HIS A 37 9.29 1.81 5.70
N ALA A 38 9.90 2.94 6.06
CA ALA A 38 9.37 4.30 5.88
C ALA A 38 8.02 4.57 6.60
N VAL A 39 7.73 3.79 7.65
CA VAL A 39 6.45 3.90 8.39
C VAL A 39 6.45 5.07 9.37
N ILE A 40 7.56 5.28 10.11
CA ILE A 40 7.64 6.33 11.15
C ILE A 40 8.09 7.68 10.58
N SER A 41 7.32 8.25 9.66
CA SER A 41 7.66 9.46 8.92
C SER A 41 7.80 10.73 9.78
N ILE A 42 7.17 10.77 10.96
CA ILE A 42 7.26 11.90 11.91
C ILE A 42 8.44 11.77 12.88
N GLY A 43 9.24 10.69 12.77
CA GLY A 43 10.30 10.34 13.70
C GLY A 43 9.80 9.59 14.94
N HIS A 44 10.74 8.92 15.61
CA HIS A 44 10.47 8.12 16.80
C HIS A 44 10.09 8.98 17.99
N ALA A 45 9.13 8.51 18.79
CA ALA A 45 8.68 9.11 20.04
C ALA A 45 8.31 10.61 19.93
N HIS A 46 7.67 11.01 18.83
CA HIS A 46 7.21 12.40 18.66
C HIS A 46 6.24 12.76 19.80
N PRO A 47 6.48 13.84 20.56
CA PRO A 47 5.73 14.12 21.81
C PRO A 47 4.21 14.19 21.60
N HIS A 48 3.77 14.91 20.57
CA HIS A 48 2.35 15.05 20.25
C HIS A 48 1.69 13.71 19.91
N TYR A 49 2.39 12.85 19.14
CA TYR A 49 1.90 11.51 18.82
C TYR A 49 1.77 10.65 20.06
N VAL A 50 2.81 10.63 20.92
CA VAL A 50 2.80 9.87 22.19
C VAL A 50 1.66 10.33 23.10
N GLU A 51 1.48 11.63 23.26
CA GLU A 51 0.40 12.20 24.06
C GLU A 51 -0.99 11.82 23.51
N ALA A 52 -1.21 12.02 22.21
CA ALA A 52 -2.51 11.75 21.57
C ALA A 52 -2.90 10.27 21.69
N VAL A 53 -1.96 9.35 21.40
CA VAL A 53 -2.21 7.90 21.48
C VAL A 53 -2.44 7.46 22.93
N SER A 54 -1.59 7.91 23.87
CA SER A 54 -1.71 7.54 25.29
C SER A 54 -3.03 8.02 25.88
N ARG A 55 -3.45 9.25 25.59
CA ARG A 55 -4.73 9.80 26.02
C ARG A 55 -5.91 9.00 25.45
N GLN A 56 -5.88 8.67 24.15
CA GLN A 56 -6.97 7.93 23.52
C GLN A 56 -7.08 6.52 24.08
N VAL A 57 -5.96 5.81 24.25
CA VAL A 57 -5.95 4.45 24.83
C VAL A 57 -6.45 4.46 26.27
N ALA A 58 -6.11 5.51 27.07
CA ALA A 58 -6.61 5.66 28.44
C ALA A 58 -8.11 5.98 28.52
N THR A 59 -8.69 6.56 27.45
CA THR A 59 -10.12 6.92 27.40
C THR A 59 -10.96 5.79 26.79
N LEU A 60 -10.59 5.34 25.59
CA LEU A 60 -11.27 4.28 24.85
C LEU A 60 -10.32 3.75 23.76
N GLY A 61 -9.66 2.63 24.04
CA GLY A 61 -8.68 2.04 23.13
C GLY A 61 -9.27 1.35 21.93
N PHE A 62 -10.51 0.83 22.05
CA PHE A 62 -11.21 0.12 20.97
C PHE A 62 -12.71 0.15 21.18
N TYR A 63 -13.45 0.26 20.08
CA TYR A 63 -14.85 -0.09 20.01
C TYR A 63 -15.23 -0.57 18.60
N SER A 64 -16.38 -1.25 18.48
CA SER A 64 -16.85 -1.83 17.22
C SER A 64 -17.24 -0.78 16.18
N ASN A 65 -16.95 -1.05 14.91
CA ASN A 65 -17.43 -0.27 13.76
C ASN A 65 -18.95 -0.39 13.51
N SER A 66 -19.68 -1.11 14.35
CA SER A 66 -21.15 -1.17 14.32
C SER A 66 -21.84 0.08 14.90
N VAL A 67 -21.06 1.00 15.43
CA VAL A 67 -21.53 2.30 15.96
C VAL A 67 -20.76 3.46 15.32
N ILE A 68 -21.36 4.65 15.41
CA ILE A 68 -20.72 5.87 14.88
C ILE A 68 -19.40 6.15 15.65
N ASN A 69 -18.33 6.36 14.89
CA ASN A 69 -17.04 6.79 15.41
C ASN A 69 -16.68 8.18 14.87
N ARG A 70 -16.87 9.20 15.70
CA ARG A 70 -16.61 10.60 15.32
C ARG A 70 -15.16 10.89 14.97
N LEU A 71 -14.20 10.15 15.54
CA LEU A 71 -12.79 10.32 15.20
C LEU A 71 -12.51 9.87 13.76
N GLN A 72 -13.20 8.81 13.28
CA GLN A 72 -13.07 8.37 11.88
C GLN A 72 -13.67 9.41 10.92
N GLU A 73 -14.83 9.98 11.25
CA GLU A 73 -15.46 11.04 10.45
C GLU A 73 -14.55 12.27 10.35
N GLN A 74 -14.06 12.77 11.50
CA GLN A 74 -13.14 13.91 11.56
C GLN A 74 -11.83 13.65 10.80
N PHE A 75 -11.31 12.42 10.89
CA PHE A 75 -10.10 12.04 10.16
C PHE A 75 -10.36 12.03 8.64
N ALA A 76 -11.47 11.47 8.17
CA ALA A 76 -11.82 11.45 6.76
C ALA A 76 -11.95 12.88 6.18
N GLU A 77 -12.65 13.78 6.89
CA GLU A 77 -12.77 15.18 6.50
C GLU A 77 -11.41 15.90 6.46
N HIS A 78 -10.59 15.70 7.50
CA HIS A 78 -9.26 16.32 7.57
C HIS A 78 -8.34 15.82 6.46
N LEU A 79 -8.33 14.50 6.22
CA LEU A 79 -7.53 13.88 5.17
C LEU A 79 -7.96 14.40 3.79
N GLY A 80 -9.27 14.45 3.50
CA GLY A 80 -9.80 14.99 2.25
C GLY A 80 -9.30 16.41 1.98
N ARG A 81 -9.40 17.30 2.96
CA ARG A 81 -8.90 18.69 2.86
C ARG A 81 -7.40 18.77 2.60
N VAL A 82 -6.60 18.00 3.33
CA VAL A 82 -5.13 18.04 3.20
C VAL A 82 -4.66 17.47 1.87
N CYS A 83 -5.32 16.43 1.37
CA CYS A 83 -4.97 15.79 0.10
C CYS A 83 -5.65 16.42 -1.12
N GLY A 84 -6.62 17.33 -0.93
CA GLY A 84 -7.42 17.91 -2.02
C GLY A 84 -8.41 16.92 -2.66
N TYR A 85 -8.84 15.90 -1.90
CA TYR A 85 -9.78 14.85 -2.36
C TYR A 85 -11.06 14.83 -1.52
N GLU A 86 -11.64 16.00 -1.30
CA GLU A 86 -12.85 16.15 -0.46
C GLU A 86 -14.08 15.41 -1.02
N ASP A 87 -14.12 15.22 -2.34
CA ASP A 87 -15.21 14.50 -3.04
C ASP A 87 -15.02 12.97 -3.05
N TYR A 88 -13.92 12.45 -2.44
CA TYR A 88 -13.65 11.03 -2.39
C TYR A 88 -14.21 10.40 -1.10
N SER A 89 -14.55 9.11 -1.18
CA SER A 89 -14.93 8.32 -0.01
C SER A 89 -13.70 7.69 0.62
N PHE A 90 -13.60 7.75 1.94
CA PHE A 90 -12.52 7.16 2.70
C PHE A 90 -12.94 5.81 3.30
N PHE A 91 -12.15 4.76 3.05
CA PHE A 91 -12.33 3.44 3.64
C PHE A 91 -11.07 3.05 4.42
N MET A 92 -11.18 3.01 5.74
CA MET A 92 -10.08 2.68 6.65
C MET A 92 -9.96 1.16 6.82
N ILE A 93 -8.73 0.67 6.69
CA ILE A 93 -8.37 -0.75 6.85
C ILE A 93 -7.04 -0.86 7.62
N ASN A 94 -6.56 -2.10 7.91
CA ASN A 94 -5.46 -2.30 8.85
C ASN A 94 -4.08 -2.34 8.17
N SER A 95 -4.00 -2.58 6.87
CA SER A 95 -2.72 -2.72 6.16
C SER A 95 -2.82 -2.31 4.69
N GLY A 96 -1.68 -2.02 4.06
CA GLY A 96 -1.60 -1.78 2.63
C GLY A 96 -2.07 -2.98 1.79
N ALA A 97 -1.79 -4.21 2.24
CA ALA A 97 -2.29 -5.41 1.58
C ALA A 97 -3.83 -5.47 1.57
N GLU A 98 -4.47 -5.17 2.71
CA GLU A 98 -5.94 -5.09 2.78
C GLU A 98 -6.51 -3.95 1.94
N ALA A 99 -5.80 -2.82 1.84
CA ALA A 99 -6.19 -1.73 0.94
C ALA A 99 -6.24 -2.20 -0.51
N ASN A 100 -5.17 -2.84 -0.97
CA ASN A 100 -5.07 -3.37 -2.32
C ASN A 100 -6.11 -4.47 -2.60
N GLU A 101 -6.34 -5.40 -1.65
CA GLU A 101 -7.40 -6.41 -1.74
C GLU A 101 -8.77 -5.77 -1.97
N ASN A 102 -9.11 -4.77 -1.17
CA ASN A 102 -10.42 -4.12 -1.27
C ASN A 102 -10.53 -3.24 -2.53
N ALA A 103 -9.46 -2.53 -2.92
CA ALA A 103 -9.46 -1.75 -4.16
C ALA A 103 -9.67 -2.64 -5.39
N LEU A 104 -8.96 -3.76 -5.49
CA LEU A 104 -9.10 -4.73 -6.57
C LEU A 104 -10.49 -5.37 -6.60
N LYS A 105 -11.01 -5.74 -5.43
CA LYS A 105 -12.37 -6.28 -5.30
C LYS A 105 -13.43 -5.27 -5.72
N LEU A 106 -13.32 -4.01 -5.30
CA LEU A 106 -14.23 -2.94 -5.70
C LEU A 106 -14.16 -2.66 -7.20
N ALA A 107 -12.95 -2.65 -7.79
CA ALA A 107 -12.77 -2.51 -9.22
C ALA A 107 -13.45 -3.63 -10.00
N SER A 108 -13.34 -4.87 -9.53
CA SER A 108 -14.01 -6.02 -10.14
C SER A 108 -15.54 -5.93 -10.03
N PHE A 109 -16.08 -5.52 -8.88
CA PHE A 109 -17.52 -5.27 -8.73
C PHE A 109 -18.01 -4.16 -9.68
N HIS A 110 -17.27 -3.06 -9.77
CA HIS A 110 -17.64 -1.92 -10.58
C HIS A 110 -17.64 -2.23 -12.09
N THR A 111 -16.66 -2.99 -12.55
CA THR A 111 -16.47 -3.28 -13.98
C THR A 111 -17.14 -4.56 -14.44
N GLY A 112 -17.46 -5.48 -13.54
CA GLY A 112 -17.88 -6.86 -13.85
C GLY A 112 -16.78 -7.73 -14.46
N ARG A 113 -15.52 -7.29 -14.40
CA ARG A 113 -14.35 -7.96 -14.98
C ARG A 113 -13.48 -8.58 -13.90
N SER A 114 -12.58 -9.52 -14.26
CA SER A 114 -11.69 -10.21 -13.31
C SER A 114 -10.20 -10.06 -13.61
N ARG A 115 -9.82 -9.69 -14.85
CA ARG A 115 -8.41 -9.56 -15.22
C ARG A 115 -7.83 -8.27 -14.66
N VAL A 116 -6.60 -8.36 -14.14
CA VAL A 116 -5.86 -7.23 -13.54
C VAL A 116 -4.52 -7.08 -14.25
N LEU A 117 -4.12 -5.85 -14.49
CA LEU A 117 -2.76 -5.54 -14.93
C LEU A 117 -1.94 -5.07 -13.74
N SER A 118 -0.72 -5.59 -13.62
CA SER A 118 0.30 -5.15 -12.67
C SER A 118 1.62 -4.94 -13.41
N LEU A 119 2.62 -4.41 -12.74
CA LEU A 119 3.91 -4.15 -13.38
C LEU A 119 4.99 -5.15 -12.95
N LYS A 120 5.98 -5.37 -13.79
CA LYS A 120 7.17 -6.12 -13.43
C LYS A 120 7.86 -5.48 -12.23
N LYS A 121 8.35 -6.32 -11.29
CA LYS A 121 8.97 -5.93 -10.01
C LYS A 121 8.04 -5.20 -9.04
N ALA A 122 6.73 -5.15 -9.28
CA ALA A 122 5.77 -4.55 -8.35
C ALA A 122 5.67 -5.31 -7.03
N PHE A 123 5.39 -4.58 -5.96
CA PHE A 123 5.06 -5.15 -4.67
C PHE A 123 3.78 -4.49 -4.10
N HIS A 124 2.73 -5.29 -3.94
CA HIS A 124 1.43 -4.81 -3.48
C HIS A 124 0.93 -5.50 -2.20
N GLY A 125 1.67 -6.48 -1.69
CA GLY A 125 1.31 -7.19 -0.48
C GLY A 125 1.58 -8.70 -0.55
N ARG A 126 1.16 -9.41 0.50
CA ARG A 126 1.42 -10.86 0.66
C ARG A 126 0.16 -11.64 1.03
N THR A 127 -1.00 -11.02 1.01
CA THR A 127 -2.29 -11.66 1.14
C THR A 127 -2.79 -12.10 -0.24
N SER A 128 -3.86 -12.83 -0.31
CA SER A 128 -4.44 -13.52 -1.46
C SER A 128 -4.24 -12.86 -2.83
N LEU A 129 -5.03 -11.84 -3.15
CA LEU A 129 -4.95 -11.15 -4.45
C LEU A 129 -3.79 -10.15 -4.49
N ALA A 130 -3.46 -9.53 -3.35
CA ALA A 130 -2.31 -8.63 -3.26
C ALA A 130 -0.97 -9.33 -3.55
N VAL A 131 -0.83 -10.61 -3.20
CA VAL A 131 0.36 -11.39 -3.57
C VAL A 131 0.34 -11.80 -5.04
N GLU A 132 -0.83 -12.05 -5.62
CA GLU A 132 -0.95 -12.36 -7.04
C GLU A 132 -0.58 -11.17 -7.94
N VAL A 133 -0.83 -9.93 -7.51
CA VAL A 133 -0.40 -8.71 -8.23
C VAL A 133 1.04 -8.27 -7.89
N THR A 134 1.73 -8.98 -7.00
CA THR A 134 3.14 -8.80 -6.65
C THR A 134 4.02 -9.67 -7.55
N ASP A 135 4.94 -9.07 -8.33
CA ASP A 135 5.82 -9.80 -9.24
C ASP A 135 6.96 -10.50 -8.49
N ASN A 136 6.62 -11.48 -7.68
CA ASN A 136 7.58 -12.33 -6.96
C ASN A 136 7.08 -13.77 -6.83
N PRO A 137 7.42 -14.66 -7.77
CA PRO A 137 6.93 -16.05 -7.76
C PRO A 137 7.36 -16.86 -6.52
N LYS A 138 8.36 -16.40 -5.77
CA LYS A 138 8.84 -17.11 -4.58
C LYS A 138 7.88 -17.02 -3.38
N ILE A 139 6.96 -16.06 -3.40
CA ILE A 139 6.00 -15.84 -2.31
C ILE A 139 4.55 -16.11 -2.73
N ILE A 140 4.31 -16.46 -3.99
CA ILE A 140 2.99 -16.83 -4.50
C ILE A 140 2.78 -18.33 -4.24
N ALA A 141 1.91 -18.65 -3.30
CA ALA A 141 1.51 -20.04 -3.06
C ALA A 141 0.57 -20.55 -4.18
N PRO A 142 0.47 -21.85 -4.42
CA PRO A 142 -0.44 -22.40 -5.45
C PRO A 142 -1.89 -21.92 -5.31
N ILE A 143 -2.38 -21.74 -4.09
CA ILE A 143 -3.73 -21.21 -3.81
C ILE A 143 -3.91 -19.75 -4.24
N ASN A 144 -2.82 -19.00 -4.41
CA ASN A 144 -2.84 -17.59 -4.80
C ASN A 144 -2.53 -17.39 -6.30
N ALA A 145 -2.19 -18.45 -7.03
CA ALA A 145 -1.89 -18.42 -8.45
C ALA A 145 -3.15 -18.65 -9.28
N CYS A 146 -4.10 -17.71 -9.23
CA CYS A 146 -5.42 -17.86 -9.85
C CYS A 146 -5.45 -17.47 -11.33
N GLY A 147 -4.38 -16.85 -11.85
CA GLY A 147 -4.24 -16.53 -13.27
C GLY A 147 -5.00 -15.26 -13.69
N HIS A 148 -5.36 -14.41 -12.76
CA HIS A 148 -6.06 -13.16 -13.05
C HIS A 148 -5.13 -12.03 -13.49
N VAL A 149 -3.81 -12.15 -13.30
CA VAL A 149 -2.86 -11.06 -13.45
C VAL A 149 -1.99 -11.17 -14.69
N THR A 150 -1.91 -10.07 -15.43
CA THR A 150 -0.94 -9.87 -16.50
C THR A 150 0.08 -8.82 -16.08
N TYR A 151 1.38 -9.16 -16.11
CA TYR A 151 2.45 -8.24 -15.74
C TYR A 151 3.01 -7.53 -16.97
N LEU A 152 3.00 -6.20 -16.92
CA LEU A 152 3.52 -5.31 -17.95
C LEU A 152 4.96 -4.90 -17.64
N PRO A 153 5.80 -4.62 -18.67
CA PRO A 153 7.07 -3.96 -18.47
C PRO A 153 6.87 -2.57 -17.83
N TRP A 154 7.80 -2.19 -16.95
CA TRP A 154 7.81 -0.85 -16.38
C TRP A 154 8.05 0.21 -17.45
N GLY A 155 7.22 1.27 -17.45
CA GLY A 155 7.37 2.41 -18.37
C GLY A 155 6.92 2.15 -19.81
N ASP A 156 6.41 0.98 -20.14
CA ASP A 156 5.92 0.63 -21.49
C ASP A 156 4.44 0.99 -21.64
N LEU A 157 4.19 2.23 -22.07
CA LEU A 157 2.83 2.74 -22.28
C LEU A 157 2.10 2.01 -23.42
N GLU A 158 2.80 1.62 -24.46
CA GLU A 158 2.17 0.97 -25.61
C GLU A 158 1.76 -0.47 -25.27
N ALA A 159 2.55 -1.20 -24.49
CA ALA A 159 2.14 -2.49 -23.95
C ALA A 159 0.89 -2.36 -23.07
N ALA A 160 0.84 -1.33 -22.22
CA ALA A 160 -0.34 -1.08 -21.38
C ALA A 160 -1.59 -0.77 -22.21
N LYS A 161 -1.49 0.11 -23.19
CA LYS A 161 -2.59 0.43 -24.12
C LYS A 161 -3.10 -0.80 -24.87
N ALA A 162 -2.19 -1.63 -25.37
CA ALA A 162 -2.54 -2.86 -26.09
C ALA A 162 -3.32 -3.85 -25.20
N GLU A 163 -2.94 -4.00 -23.94
CA GLU A 163 -3.66 -4.87 -23.00
C GLU A 163 -5.01 -4.27 -22.57
N LEU A 164 -5.07 -2.98 -22.33
CA LEU A 164 -6.31 -2.29 -21.97
C LEU A 164 -7.34 -2.30 -23.10
N ALA A 165 -6.89 -2.18 -24.34
CA ALA A 165 -7.76 -2.18 -25.53
C ALA A 165 -8.53 -3.52 -25.72
N LYS A 166 -8.14 -4.60 -25.03
CA LYS A 166 -8.88 -5.89 -25.05
C LYS A 166 -10.25 -5.78 -24.34
N GLY A 167 -10.46 -4.77 -23.50
CA GLY A 167 -11.74 -4.47 -22.87
C GLY A 167 -12.15 -5.39 -21.70
N ASP A 168 -11.28 -6.30 -21.26
CA ASP A 168 -11.53 -7.30 -20.23
C ASP A 168 -10.85 -7.01 -18.88
N VAL A 169 -10.12 -5.89 -18.77
CA VAL A 169 -9.35 -5.51 -17.60
C VAL A 169 -10.22 -4.78 -16.57
N ALA A 170 -10.30 -5.33 -15.35
CA ALA A 170 -10.98 -4.71 -14.21
C ALA A 170 -10.19 -3.53 -13.65
N ALA A 171 -8.91 -3.75 -13.42
CA ALA A 171 -8.01 -2.77 -12.83
C ALA A 171 -6.59 -2.83 -13.42
N LEU A 172 -5.93 -1.68 -13.43
CA LEU A 172 -4.48 -1.58 -13.50
C LEU A 172 -4.00 -1.04 -12.16
N ILE A 173 -3.14 -1.80 -11.47
CA ILE A 173 -2.54 -1.40 -10.19
C ILE A 173 -1.07 -1.04 -10.39
N ILE A 174 -0.66 0.13 -9.88
CA ILE A 174 0.68 0.69 -10.05
C ILE A 174 1.14 1.42 -8.79
N GLU A 175 2.41 1.28 -8.44
CA GLU A 175 3.05 2.13 -7.43
C GLU A 175 3.41 3.48 -8.06
N GLY A 176 3.10 4.60 -7.40
CA GLY A 176 3.52 5.94 -7.86
C GLY A 176 5.06 6.07 -7.91
N ILE A 177 5.75 5.38 -7.00
CA ILE A 177 7.20 5.11 -7.03
C ILE A 177 7.37 3.65 -6.63
N GLN A 178 7.95 2.83 -7.48
CA GLN A 178 8.21 1.43 -7.18
C GLN A 178 9.29 1.30 -6.11
N GLY A 179 8.89 0.99 -4.86
CA GLY A 179 9.82 0.90 -3.73
C GLY A 179 10.70 -0.33 -3.79
N VAL A 180 10.12 -1.51 -3.61
CA VAL A 180 10.81 -2.81 -3.59
C VAL A 180 11.48 -3.12 -4.93
N GLY A 181 10.91 -2.64 -6.03
CA GLY A 181 11.43 -2.80 -7.39
C GLY A 181 12.73 -2.04 -7.68
N GLY A 182 13.25 -1.25 -6.73
CA GLY A 182 14.52 -0.52 -6.84
C GLY A 182 14.36 0.98 -7.02
N ILE A 183 13.35 1.58 -6.37
CA ILE A 183 13.08 3.03 -6.35
C ILE A 183 12.93 3.58 -7.79
N GLN A 184 12.07 2.95 -8.57
CA GLN A 184 11.82 3.39 -9.93
C GLN A 184 10.72 4.46 -9.94
N VAL A 185 11.05 5.63 -10.48
CA VAL A 185 10.14 6.77 -10.62
C VAL A 185 9.62 6.82 -12.05
N PRO A 186 8.30 6.79 -12.27
CA PRO A 186 7.74 6.88 -13.61
C PRO A 186 7.86 8.33 -14.15
N THR A 187 7.83 8.48 -15.46
CA THR A 187 7.69 9.81 -16.06
C THR A 187 6.25 10.29 -15.96
N ASP A 188 6.07 11.61 -15.93
CA ASP A 188 4.75 12.24 -15.96
C ASP A 188 3.94 11.84 -17.20
N GLU A 189 4.61 11.72 -18.35
CA GLU A 189 4.00 11.30 -19.61
C GLU A 189 3.43 9.87 -19.51
N TYR A 190 4.21 8.95 -18.93
CA TYR A 190 3.74 7.58 -18.70
C TYR A 190 2.52 7.54 -17.78
N MET A 191 2.55 8.24 -16.65
CA MET A 191 1.43 8.26 -15.69
C MET A 191 0.15 8.87 -16.28
N ARG A 192 0.28 9.97 -17.05
CA ARG A 192 -0.86 10.56 -17.76
C ARG A 192 -1.42 9.63 -18.82
N GLY A 193 -0.55 9.03 -19.62
CA GLY A 193 -0.95 8.07 -20.64
C GLY A 193 -1.66 6.83 -20.06
N ILE A 194 -1.20 6.31 -18.93
CA ILE A 194 -1.87 5.22 -18.18
C ILE A 194 -3.26 5.68 -17.71
N ARG A 195 -3.38 6.89 -17.12
CA ARG A 195 -4.68 7.43 -16.69
C ARG A 195 -5.66 7.54 -17.84
N GLU A 196 -5.22 8.13 -18.95
CA GLU A 196 -6.03 8.30 -20.15
C GLU A 196 -6.48 6.96 -20.75
N ALA A 197 -5.55 6.01 -20.86
CA ALA A 197 -5.85 4.68 -21.40
C ALA A 197 -6.81 3.89 -20.50
N CYS A 198 -6.66 3.96 -19.19
CA CYS A 198 -7.60 3.35 -18.25
C CYS A 198 -9.00 3.96 -18.38
N THR A 199 -9.10 5.28 -18.44
CA THR A 199 -10.38 5.99 -18.61
C THR A 199 -11.06 5.61 -19.92
N ALA A 200 -10.33 5.60 -21.04
CA ALA A 200 -10.87 5.27 -22.36
C ALA A 200 -11.43 3.83 -22.44
N ASN A 201 -10.90 2.91 -21.65
CA ASN A 201 -11.29 1.50 -21.66
C ASN A 201 -12.18 1.09 -20.48
N GLY A 202 -12.62 2.03 -19.64
CA GLY A 202 -13.44 1.74 -18.46
C GLY A 202 -12.73 0.81 -17.47
N THR A 203 -11.40 0.94 -17.33
CA THR A 203 -10.58 0.20 -16.39
C THR A 203 -10.29 1.08 -15.16
N VAL A 204 -10.38 0.52 -13.97
CA VAL A 204 -10.06 1.25 -12.73
C VAL A 204 -8.53 1.36 -12.59
N LEU A 205 -8.02 2.57 -12.39
CA LEU A 205 -6.62 2.79 -12.03
C LEU A 205 -6.48 2.84 -10.51
N ILE A 206 -5.61 1.99 -9.96
CA ILE A 206 -5.28 1.90 -8.52
C ILE A 206 -3.82 2.34 -8.33
N LEU A 207 -3.59 3.32 -7.43
CA LEU A 207 -2.28 3.82 -7.05
C LEU A 207 -1.93 3.44 -5.61
#